data_035a5d9489a9f65afac8d7ab4592438f
#
_entry.id   035a5d9489a9f65afac8d7ab4592438f
#
_cell.length_a   1.000
_cell.length_b   1.000
_cell.length_c   1.000
_cell.angle_alpha   90.00
_cell.angle_beta   90.00
_cell.angle_gamma   90.00
#
_symmetry.space_group_name_H-M   'P 1'
#
loop_
_entity.id
_entity.type
_entity.pdbx_description
1 polymer ?
#
loop_
_entity_poly.entity_id
_entity_poly.type
_entity_poly.pdbx_seq_one_letter_code
_entity_poly.pdbx_strand_id
1 'polypeptide(L)'
;MGAHGVTLNSYMGYDAIKPFLEENWGGCFILCKTSNPSSNEFQILRTRDTDGEERFLYEVFARKAAEWGTGVVVGATDGTVLFLLFYNLGLT
;
A
#
# COMPACT_ATOMS: atom_id res chain seq x y z
N MET A 1 -6.55 -20.21 -7.23
CA MET A 1 -6.19 -20.24 -6.61
C MET A 1 -6.15 -19.26 -5.84
N GLY A 2 -6.85 -18.86 -5.51
CA GLY A 2 -6.97 -17.73 -4.77
C GLY A 2 -6.13 -17.60 -3.57
N ALA A 3 -5.33 -18.52 -3.34
CA ALA A 3 -4.50 -18.46 -2.16
C ALA A 3 -3.34 -17.49 -2.30
N HIS A 4 -3.12 -17.01 -3.50
CA HIS A 4 -1.91 -16.24 -3.75
C HIS A 4 -2.22 -14.75 -3.76
N GLY A 5 -1.47 -13.99 -2.97
CA GLY A 5 -1.55 -12.55 -3.01
C GLY A 5 -0.70 -11.99 -4.14
N VAL A 6 -1.08 -10.82 -4.58
CA VAL A 6 -0.31 -10.07 -5.57
C VAL A 6 0.12 -8.76 -4.93
N THR A 7 1.42 -8.49 -4.95
CA THR A 7 1.94 -7.21 -4.46
C THR A 7 2.10 -6.28 -5.65
N LEU A 8 1.54 -5.10 -5.54
CA LEU A 8 1.48 -4.15 -6.64
C LEU A 8 2.16 -2.84 -6.24
N ASN A 9 2.84 -2.25 -7.20
CA ASN A 9 3.39 -0.92 -7.07
C ASN A 9 2.35 0.06 -7.62
N SER A 10 1.84 0.92 -6.76
CA SER A 10 0.75 1.81 -7.13
C SER A 10 1.21 3.18 -7.62
N TYR A 11 2.46 3.31 -7.96
CA TYR A 11 3.01 4.60 -8.38
C TYR A 11 2.23 5.23 -9.53
N MET A 12 1.69 4.41 -10.42
CA MET A 12 0.95 4.92 -11.58
C MET A 12 -0.52 5.21 -11.29
N GLY A 13 -0.99 4.94 -10.08
CA GLY A 13 -2.35 5.30 -9.69
C GLY A 13 -3.35 4.19 -9.86
N TYR A 14 -4.62 4.52 -9.60
CA TYR A 14 -5.68 3.53 -9.50
C TYR A 14 -5.95 2.78 -10.79
N ASP A 15 -5.91 3.47 -11.93
CA ASP A 15 -6.25 2.81 -13.19
C ASP A 15 -5.26 1.69 -13.54
N ALA A 16 -4.03 1.77 -13.03
CA ALA A 16 -3.06 0.70 -13.23
C ALA A 16 -3.31 -0.48 -12.27
N ILE A 17 -4.01 -0.24 -11.17
CA ILE A 17 -4.29 -1.26 -10.17
C ILE A 17 -5.59 -1.99 -10.47
N LYS A 18 -6.56 -1.30 -11.05
CA LYS A 18 -7.91 -1.80 -11.21
C LYS A 18 -8.00 -3.16 -11.90
N PRO A 19 -7.27 -3.43 -12.99
CA PRO A 19 -7.36 -4.74 -13.63
C PRO A 19 -6.98 -5.88 -12.69
N PHE A 20 -6.00 -5.64 -11.82
CA PHE A 20 -5.57 -6.67 -10.86
C PHE A 20 -6.60 -6.90 -9.79
N LEU A 21 -7.32 -5.85 -9.38
CA LEU A 21 -8.41 -6.01 -8.42
C LEU A 21 -9.51 -6.90 -8.97
N GLU A 22 -9.80 -6.74 -10.25
CA GLU A 22 -10.85 -7.52 -10.88
C GLU A 22 -10.47 -8.99 -11.02
N GLU A 23 -9.18 -9.28 -11.23
CA GLU A 23 -8.74 -10.66 -11.42
C GLU A 23 -8.34 -11.34 -10.12
N ASN A 24 -7.88 -10.57 -9.14
CA ASN A 24 -7.32 -11.13 -7.91
C ASN A 24 -8.14 -10.68 -6.71
N TRP A 25 -9.43 -10.83 -6.82
CA TRP A 25 -10.36 -10.38 -5.82
C TRP A 25 -9.92 -10.80 -4.43
N GLY A 26 -9.72 -9.84 -3.54
CA GLY A 26 -9.32 -10.10 -2.17
C GLY A 26 -7.86 -10.42 -1.97
N GLY A 27 -7.06 -10.43 -3.03
CA GLY A 27 -5.67 -10.82 -2.92
C GLY A 27 -4.66 -9.78 -3.34
N CYS A 28 -5.02 -8.52 -3.42
CA CYS A 28 -4.10 -7.47 -3.84
C CYS A 28 -3.57 -6.72 -2.63
N PHE A 29 -2.25 -6.47 -2.65
CA PHE A 29 -1.57 -5.73 -1.59
C PHE A 29 -0.75 -4.63 -2.24
N ILE A 30 -0.83 -3.43 -1.69
CA ILE A 30 -0.08 -2.29 -2.20
C ILE A 30 1.23 -2.17 -1.43
N LEU A 31 2.32 -2.06 -2.16
CA LEU A 31 3.63 -1.86 -1.53
C LEU A 31 3.68 -0.46 -0.94
N CYS A 32 3.79 -0.35 0.36
CA CYS A 32 3.78 0.93 1.06
C CYS A 32 5.14 1.29 1.65
N LYS A 33 5.73 0.42 2.42
CA LYS A 33 6.98 0.72 3.10
C LYS A 33 7.90 -0.48 3.03
N THR A 34 9.14 -0.25 2.65
CA THR A 34 10.16 -1.30 2.63
C THR A 34 11.19 -1.05 3.73
N SER A 35 12.02 -2.04 4.02
CA SER A 35 12.97 -1.94 5.11
C SER A 35 14.42 -1.90 4.65
N ASN A 36 14.65 -1.89 3.35
CA ASN A 36 16.01 -1.86 2.82
C ASN A 36 16.69 -0.53 3.15
N PRO A 37 18.02 -0.48 3.12
CA PRO A 37 18.76 0.74 3.54
C PRO A 37 18.36 2.01 2.80
N SER A 38 18.01 1.93 1.51
CA SER A 38 17.66 3.12 0.74
C SER A 38 16.18 3.47 0.79
N SER A 39 15.40 2.77 1.62
CA SER A 39 13.95 3.01 1.66
C SER A 39 13.62 4.45 2.03
N ASN A 40 14.47 5.10 2.79
CA ASN A 40 14.20 6.47 3.26
C ASN A 40 14.48 7.54 2.21
N GLU A 41 14.99 7.17 1.04
CA GLU A 41 15.23 8.18 0.01
C GLU A 41 13.92 8.80 -0.48
N PHE A 42 12.84 8.01 -0.53
CA PHE A 42 11.57 8.50 -1.01
C PHE A 42 10.44 8.30 0.00
N GLN A 43 10.46 7.18 0.71
CA GLN A 43 9.27 6.74 1.43
C GLN A 43 8.93 7.61 2.64
N ILE A 44 9.90 8.30 3.20
CA ILE A 44 9.66 9.22 4.32
C ILE A 44 9.68 10.68 3.90
N LEU A 45 9.60 10.96 2.60
CA LEU A 45 9.41 12.34 2.16
C LEU A 45 8.05 12.82 2.65
N ARG A 46 8.03 14.05 3.13
CA ARG A 46 6.79 14.67 3.57
C ARG A 46 6.07 15.22 2.34
N THR A 47 4.78 14.97 2.26
CA THR A 47 4.00 15.45 1.14
C THR A 47 2.62 15.85 1.63
N ARG A 48 1.94 16.67 0.81
CA ARG A 48 0.56 17.06 1.12
C ARG A 48 -0.38 16.10 0.41
N ASP A 49 -1.21 15.44 1.19
CA ASP A 49 -2.22 14.54 0.67
C ASP A 49 -3.40 15.32 0.09
N THR A 50 -4.28 14.61 -0.60
CA THR A 50 -5.45 15.24 -1.24
C THR A 50 -6.42 15.87 -0.24
N ASP A 51 -6.37 15.44 1.02
CA ASP A 51 -7.21 16.03 2.06
C ASP A 51 -6.57 17.27 2.71
N GLY A 52 -5.41 17.69 2.21
CA GLY A 52 -4.72 18.87 2.74
C GLY A 52 -3.78 18.59 3.90
N GLU A 53 -3.74 17.36 4.40
CA GLU A 53 -2.86 17.00 5.50
C GLU A 53 -1.50 16.60 5.01
N GLU A 54 -0.47 16.92 5.79
CA GLU A 54 0.89 16.48 5.48
C GLU A 54 1.11 15.09 6.03
N ARG A 55 1.72 14.23 5.21
CA ARG A 55 2.02 12.86 5.58
C ARG A 55 3.32 12.43 4.95
N PHE A 56 3.92 11.38 5.49
CA PHE A 56 5.00 10.70 4.78
C PHE A 56 4.42 10.04 3.53
N LEU A 57 5.24 9.92 2.50
CA LEU A 57 4.78 9.35 1.24
C LEU A 57 4.20 7.95 1.44
N TYR A 58 4.84 7.10 2.27
CA TYR A 58 4.33 5.76 2.48
C TYR A 58 2.94 5.77 3.13
N GLU A 59 2.64 6.79 3.92
CA GLU A 59 1.32 6.92 4.54
C GLU A 59 0.25 7.26 3.50
N VAL A 60 0.62 8.05 2.51
CA VAL A 60 -0.31 8.36 1.42
C VAL A 60 -0.67 7.09 0.67
N PHE A 61 0.31 6.24 0.38
CA PHE A 61 0.06 4.97 -0.29
C PHE A 61 -0.86 4.08 0.56
N ALA A 62 -0.63 4.04 1.86
CA ALA A 62 -1.45 3.22 2.75
C ALA A 62 -2.90 3.70 2.76
N ARG A 63 -3.13 5.00 2.77
CA ARG A 63 -4.48 5.56 2.75
C ARG A 63 -5.18 5.26 1.44
N LYS A 64 -4.46 5.33 0.33
CA LYS A 64 -5.03 4.97 -0.97
C LYS A 64 -5.40 3.49 -1.01
N ALA A 65 -4.55 2.63 -0.47
CA ALA A 65 -4.86 1.21 -0.40
C ALA A 65 -6.16 0.97 0.36
N ALA A 66 -6.36 1.67 1.47
CA ALA A 66 -7.60 1.55 2.23
C ALA A 66 -8.81 1.98 1.40
N GLU A 67 -8.69 3.09 0.65
CA GLU A 67 -9.77 3.54 -0.22
C GLU A 67 -10.10 2.52 -1.30
N TRP A 68 -9.08 1.86 -1.83
CA TRP A 68 -9.25 0.89 -2.91
C TRP A 68 -9.69 -0.49 -2.41
N GLY A 69 -9.65 -0.69 -1.11
CA GLY A 69 -10.03 -1.98 -0.53
C GLY A 69 -8.94 -3.03 -0.62
N THR A 70 -7.69 -2.63 -0.81
CA THR A 70 -6.58 -3.57 -0.85
C THR A 70 -5.92 -3.67 0.51
N GLY A 71 -5.01 -4.63 0.66
CA GLY A 71 -4.11 -4.65 1.79
C GLY A 71 -2.86 -3.84 1.51
N VAL A 72 -1.93 -3.85 2.45
CA VAL A 72 -0.65 -3.16 2.30
C VAL A 72 0.49 -4.09 2.68
N VAL A 73 1.65 -3.84 2.11
CA VAL A 73 2.89 -4.53 2.47
C VAL A 73 3.77 -3.52 3.20
N VAL A 74 4.16 -3.87 4.42
CA VAL A 74 5.01 -3.01 5.25
C VAL A 74 6.18 -3.83 5.76
N GLY A 75 7.40 -3.37 5.50
CA GLY A 75 8.60 -3.99 6.02
C GLY A 75 8.99 -3.39 7.35
N ALA A 76 9.39 -4.22 8.29
CA ALA A 76 9.89 -3.78 9.57
C ALA A 76 11.42 -3.79 9.56
N THR A 77 12.02 -3.05 10.48
CA THR A 77 13.48 -2.90 10.54
C THR A 77 14.20 -4.21 10.83
N ASP A 78 13.51 -5.19 11.40
CA ASP A 78 14.10 -6.50 11.69
C ASP A 78 13.99 -7.47 10.51
N GLY A 79 13.55 -6.99 9.35
CA GLY A 79 13.42 -7.82 8.17
C GLY A 79 12.09 -8.51 8.01
N THR A 80 11.20 -8.37 8.97
CA THR A 80 9.85 -8.93 8.88
C THR A 80 9.04 -8.16 7.84
N VAL A 81 8.24 -8.88 7.06
CA VAL A 81 7.34 -8.26 6.10
C VAL A 81 5.91 -8.54 6.56
N LEU A 82 5.13 -7.49 6.69
CA LEU A 82 3.76 -7.58 7.14
C LEU A 82 2.81 -7.33 5.98
N PHE A 83 1.79 -8.19 5.88
CA PHE A 83 0.71 -8.03 4.91
C PHE A 83 -0.55 -7.71 5.71
N LEU A 84 -1.06 -6.50 5.58
CA LEU A 84 -2.17 -6.02 6.38
C LEU A 84 -3.38 -5.76 5.50
N LEU A 85 -4.55 -6.18 5.97
CA LEU A 85 -5.81 -5.94 5.27
C LEU A 85 -6.59 -4.87 6.01
N PHE A 86 -7.14 -3.92 5.28
CA PHE A 86 -7.82 -2.80 5.89
C PHE A 86 -9.34 -2.88 5.86
N TYR A 87 -9.91 -3.72 5.04
CA TYR A 87 -11.35 -3.64 4.81
C TYR A 87 -12.18 -3.95 6.06
N ASN A 88 -11.60 -4.65 7.03
CA ASN A 88 -12.32 -4.93 8.26
C ASN A 88 -11.90 -4.05 9.42
N LEU A 89 -11.12 -3.02 9.15
CA LEU A 89 -10.60 -2.17 10.21
C LEU A 89 -11.34 -0.86 10.36
N GLY A 90 -12.39 -0.66 9.57
CA GLY A 90 -13.16 0.57 9.66
C GLY A 90 -12.42 1.80 9.15
N LEU A 91 -11.44 1.62 8.32
CA LEU A 91 -10.64 2.73 7.81
C LEU A 91 -11.15 3.31 6.51
N THR A 92 -12.20 2.74 5.99
CA THR A 92 -12.79 3.20 4.73
C THR A 92 -13.96 4.12 4.97
#